data_e85a6da152e190655e116170a10fe357
#
_entry.id   e85a6da152e190655e116170a10fe357
#
_cell.length_a   1.000
_cell.length_b   1.000
_cell.length_c   1.000
_cell.angle_alpha   90.00
_cell.angle_beta   90.00
_cell.angle_gamma   90.00
#
_symmetry.space_group_name_H-M   'P 1'
#
loop_
_entity.id
_entity.type
_entity.pdbx_description
1 polymer ?
#
loop_
_entity_poly.entity_id
_entity_poly.type
_entity_poly.pdbx_seq_one_letter_code
_entity_poly.pdbx_strand_id
1 'polypeptide(L)'
;MEYKIDASARCAVIGYGTWATALVDVLTKNETNVGWYVRNPEVLESIRTEGRNVRYLCDLELNTERINASDDLNKVVSEADIIVMAMPSAYIKSFLEPLTVSLQDKFIVSAVKGIVPGDYKTVVEYLHDHYDLSYKQIGLITGPTHAEEVARERLSYLTVVCTDPENAKCLGQKLSTKYIHLSYSQDLYGTEYAAILKNIYALAAGMAIGLGYGDNFLAVLISNCAAEMTRFLKESYPYERDTQASAYLGDLLVTSYSIHSRNRRLGLMIGHGCSVKTALNEMTMVAEGYFAADCIRHINCRHNIEMPIADMVYAVLYEKASARKSMKALAAKLI
;
A
#
# COMPACT_ATOMS: atom_id res chain seq x y z
N MET A 1 24.25 -4.93 -13.77
CA MET A 1 23.93 -6.38 -13.86
C MET A 1 22.43 -6.55 -14.09
N GLU A 2 22.02 -7.53 -14.89
CA GLU A 2 20.61 -7.94 -14.90
C GLU A 2 20.36 -8.79 -13.66
N TYR A 3 19.42 -8.36 -12.81
CA TYR A 3 19.00 -9.18 -11.69
C TYR A 3 17.86 -10.08 -12.15
N LYS A 4 18.01 -11.39 -11.99
CA LYS A 4 16.96 -12.37 -12.32
C LYS A 4 16.58 -13.16 -11.08
N ILE A 5 15.27 -13.25 -10.83
CA ILE A 5 14.73 -14.08 -9.77
C ILE A 5 14.80 -15.55 -10.25
N ASP A 6 15.44 -16.39 -9.45
CA ASP A 6 15.39 -17.84 -9.67
C ASP A 6 14.04 -18.41 -9.19
N ALA A 7 13.54 -19.44 -9.87
CA ALA A 7 12.29 -20.11 -9.49
C ALA A 7 12.37 -20.71 -8.07
N SER A 8 13.56 -21.15 -7.64
CA SER A 8 13.82 -21.67 -6.30
C SER A 8 14.08 -20.60 -5.25
N ALA A 9 14.05 -19.31 -5.61
CA ALA A 9 14.30 -18.19 -4.70
C ALA A 9 13.36 -18.20 -3.49
N ARG A 10 13.94 -18.13 -2.30
CA ARG A 10 13.22 -18.18 -1.02
C ARG A 10 12.62 -16.84 -0.68
N CYS A 11 11.35 -16.84 -0.26
CA CYS A 11 10.62 -15.65 0.10
C CYS A 11 10.65 -15.37 1.59
N ALA A 12 10.75 -14.09 1.96
CA ALA A 12 10.47 -13.63 3.31
C ALA A 12 9.57 -12.39 3.30
N VAL A 13 8.78 -12.23 4.36
CA VAL A 13 7.91 -11.07 4.57
C VAL A 13 8.41 -10.28 5.78
N ILE A 14 8.59 -8.96 5.61
CA ILE A 14 8.91 -8.04 6.69
C ILE A 14 7.64 -7.25 7.05
N GLY A 15 7.18 -7.39 8.29
CA GLY A 15 5.94 -6.81 8.80
C GLY A 15 4.97 -7.87 9.30
N TYR A 16 4.04 -7.48 10.17
CA TYR A 16 3.10 -8.42 10.81
C TYR A 16 1.67 -7.87 10.91
N GLY A 17 1.37 -6.82 10.12
CA GLY A 17 0.02 -6.26 9.99
C GLY A 17 -0.92 -7.14 9.16
N THR A 18 -2.15 -6.69 8.96
CA THR A 18 -3.20 -7.39 8.22
C THR A 18 -2.71 -7.87 6.84
N TRP A 19 -2.09 -6.97 6.05
CA TRP A 19 -1.61 -7.33 4.71
C TRP A 19 -0.42 -8.29 4.73
N ALA A 20 0.53 -8.10 5.65
CA ALA A 20 1.65 -9.03 5.83
C ALA A 20 1.15 -10.46 6.16
N THR A 21 0.19 -10.58 7.09
CA THR A 21 -0.39 -11.86 7.47
C THR A 21 -1.07 -12.55 6.28
N ALA A 22 -1.85 -11.81 5.48
CA ALA A 22 -2.48 -12.36 4.27
C ALA A 22 -1.44 -12.77 3.21
N LEU A 23 -0.37 -12.00 3.00
CA LEU A 23 0.70 -12.33 2.05
C LEU A 23 1.49 -13.58 2.48
N VAL A 24 1.77 -13.74 3.77
CA VAL A 24 2.41 -14.97 4.28
C VAL A 24 1.53 -16.18 4.00
N ASP A 25 0.22 -16.11 4.29
CA ASP A 25 -0.71 -17.20 3.97
C ASP A 25 -0.71 -17.52 2.46
N VAL A 26 -0.81 -16.51 1.60
CA VAL A 26 -0.76 -16.68 0.14
C VAL A 26 0.55 -17.36 -0.30
N LEU A 27 1.69 -16.89 0.19
CA LEU A 27 2.99 -17.47 -0.17
C LEU A 27 3.11 -18.93 0.26
N THR A 28 2.57 -19.32 1.42
CA THR A 28 2.62 -20.72 1.90
C THR A 28 1.80 -21.68 1.02
N LYS A 29 0.95 -21.19 0.11
CA LYS A 29 0.24 -22.07 -0.84
C LYS A 29 1.20 -22.63 -1.90
N ASN A 30 2.26 -21.88 -2.24
CA ASN A 30 3.24 -22.26 -3.28
C ASN A 30 4.64 -22.54 -2.72
N GLU A 31 5.02 -21.94 -1.60
CA GLU A 31 6.33 -22.08 -0.99
C GLU A 31 6.30 -23.04 0.20
N THR A 32 7.35 -23.81 0.37
CA THR A 32 7.48 -24.78 1.49
C THR A 32 8.11 -24.15 2.73
N ASN A 33 8.75 -23.00 2.60
CA ASN A 33 9.38 -22.28 3.69
C ASN A 33 9.34 -20.77 3.42
N VAL A 34 8.51 -20.05 4.17
CA VAL A 34 8.37 -18.58 4.09
C VAL A 34 8.98 -17.97 5.35
N GLY A 35 10.03 -17.17 5.19
CA GLY A 35 10.59 -16.36 6.27
C GLY A 35 9.60 -15.27 6.69
N TRP A 36 9.46 -15.02 7.98
CA TRP A 36 8.56 -13.95 8.44
C TRP A 36 9.15 -13.17 9.61
N TYR A 37 9.48 -11.89 9.37
CA TYR A 37 9.94 -11.00 10.43
C TYR A 37 8.78 -10.38 11.20
N VAL A 38 8.68 -10.72 12.49
CA VAL A 38 7.63 -10.29 13.41
C VAL A 38 8.27 -9.70 14.66
N ARG A 39 8.40 -8.37 14.71
CA ARG A 39 9.06 -7.68 15.85
C ARG A 39 8.20 -7.60 17.12
N ASN A 40 6.90 -7.90 17.04
CA ASN A 40 6.03 -7.90 18.21
C ASN A 40 6.04 -9.29 18.88
N PRO A 41 6.50 -9.40 20.15
CA PRO A 41 6.68 -10.70 20.80
C PRO A 41 5.35 -11.44 21.04
N GLU A 42 4.25 -10.75 21.34
CA GLU A 42 2.94 -11.35 21.52
C GLU A 42 2.42 -11.98 20.21
N VAL A 43 2.56 -11.27 19.09
CA VAL A 43 2.18 -11.78 17.76
C VAL A 43 3.07 -12.95 17.37
N LEU A 44 4.37 -12.85 17.60
CA LEU A 44 5.31 -13.93 17.28
C LEU A 44 4.98 -15.20 18.05
N GLU A 45 4.72 -15.08 19.34
CA GLU A 45 4.36 -16.21 20.20
C GLU A 45 3.02 -16.84 19.76
N SER A 46 2.01 -16.03 19.47
CA SER A 46 0.71 -16.54 19.00
C SER A 46 0.80 -17.29 17.66
N ILE A 47 1.66 -16.83 16.75
CA ILE A 47 1.91 -17.54 15.49
C ILE A 47 2.53 -18.90 15.76
N ARG A 48 3.49 -18.99 16.70
CA ARG A 48 4.21 -20.24 17.03
C ARG A 48 3.35 -21.25 17.79
N THR A 49 2.53 -20.77 18.72
CA THR A 49 1.77 -21.64 19.64
C THR A 49 0.35 -21.92 19.17
N GLU A 50 -0.31 -20.95 18.54
CA GLU A 50 -1.71 -21.01 18.15
C GLU A 50 -1.91 -21.10 16.63
N GLY A 51 -0.86 -20.89 15.83
CA GLY A 51 -0.95 -20.84 14.39
C GLY A 51 -1.77 -19.65 13.86
N ARG A 52 -1.83 -18.54 14.61
CA ARG A 52 -2.68 -17.37 14.30
C ARG A 52 -1.98 -16.08 14.68
N ASN A 53 -2.33 -15.02 13.98
CA ASN A 53 -1.94 -13.66 14.36
C ASN A 53 -3.07 -13.04 15.20
N VAL A 54 -2.91 -13.01 16.53
CA VAL A 54 -3.94 -12.55 17.49
C VAL A 54 -4.35 -11.08 17.34
N ARG A 55 -3.57 -10.27 16.64
CA ARG A 55 -3.87 -8.85 16.43
C ARG A 55 -4.45 -8.53 15.06
N TYR A 56 -4.16 -9.37 14.06
CA TYR A 56 -4.50 -9.10 12.66
C TYR A 56 -4.97 -10.37 11.97
N LEU A 57 -6.19 -10.37 11.42
CA LEU A 57 -6.82 -11.54 10.80
C LEU A 57 -6.89 -12.75 11.77
N CYS A 58 -7.37 -12.50 12.99
CA CYS A 58 -7.38 -13.47 14.10
C CYS A 58 -8.08 -14.80 13.76
N ASP A 59 -9.01 -14.79 12.80
CA ASP A 59 -9.76 -15.97 12.35
C ASP A 59 -8.98 -16.81 11.31
N LEU A 60 -7.85 -16.28 10.77
CA LEU A 60 -7.06 -16.97 9.76
C LEU A 60 -6.13 -18.00 10.43
N GLU A 61 -6.29 -19.26 10.07
CA GLU A 61 -5.37 -20.34 10.43
C GLU A 61 -4.19 -20.37 9.47
N LEU A 62 -2.98 -20.24 10.01
CA LEU A 62 -1.74 -20.22 9.25
C LEU A 62 -1.12 -21.61 9.19
N ASN A 63 -0.55 -21.96 8.04
CA ASN A 63 0.22 -23.20 7.91
C ASN A 63 1.63 -23.01 8.52
N THR A 64 1.74 -23.19 9.83
CA THR A 64 2.98 -22.96 10.59
C THR A 64 4.14 -23.88 10.19
N GLU A 65 3.88 -25.05 9.59
CA GLU A 65 4.92 -25.94 9.09
C GLU A 65 5.70 -25.33 7.92
N ARG A 66 5.11 -24.34 7.24
CA ARG A 66 5.71 -23.61 6.11
C ARG A 66 6.17 -22.20 6.45
N ILE A 67 6.09 -21.81 7.73
CA ILE A 67 6.43 -20.47 8.19
C ILE A 67 7.62 -20.53 9.13
N ASN A 68 8.67 -19.77 8.82
CA ASN A 68 9.80 -19.54 9.72
C ASN A 68 9.70 -18.13 10.31
N ALA A 69 8.91 -17.96 11.38
CA ALA A 69 8.71 -16.68 12.04
C ALA A 69 9.82 -16.37 13.05
N SER A 70 10.38 -15.16 12.97
CA SER A 70 11.48 -14.68 13.82
C SER A 70 11.36 -13.20 14.12
N ASP A 71 11.88 -12.78 15.27
CA ASP A 71 12.11 -11.37 15.64
C ASP A 71 13.53 -10.88 15.32
N ASP A 72 14.34 -11.74 14.72
CA ASP A 72 15.67 -11.37 14.19
C ASP A 72 15.56 -11.02 12.71
N LEU A 73 15.60 -9.71 12.40
CA LEU A 73 15.53 -9.18 11.04
C LEU A 73 16.68 -9.68 10.18
N ASN A 74 17.90 -9.69 10.73
CA ASN A 74 19.11 -10.04 9.97
C ASN A 74 19.11 -11.53 9.61
N LYS A 75 18.63 -12.39 10.51
CA LYS A 75 18.42 -13.81 10.22
C LYS A 75 17.43 -13.99 9.08
N VAL A 76 16.23 -13.38 9.16
CA VAL A 76 15.19 -13.50 8.14
C VAL A 76 15.67 -13.00 6.78
N VAL A 77 16.36 -11.87 6.72
CA VAL A 77 16.89 -11.30 5.48
C VAL A 77 18.04 -12.14 4.91
N SER A 78 18.95 -12.66 5.75
CA SER A 78 20.08 -13.49 5.26
C SER A 78 19.62 -14.80 4.63
N GLU A 79 18.53 -15.39 5.13
CA GLU A 79 18.01 -16.67 4.68
C GLU A 79 17.09 -16.58 3.45
N ALA A 80 16.76 -15.37 2.98
CA ALA A 80 15.84 -15.15 1.87
C ALA A 80 16.53 -14.50 0.66
N ASP A 81 15.98 -14.73 -0.51
CA ASP A 81 16.41 -14.16 -1.78
C ASP A 81 15.44 -13.07 -2.26
N ILE A 82 14.15 -13.21 -1.92
CA ILE A 82 13.07 -12.23 -2.16
C ILE A 82 12.56 -11.73 -0.82
N ILE A 83 12.56 -10.41 -0.63
CA ILE A 83 12.07 -9.75 0.58
C ILE A 83 10.81 -8.96 0.27
N VAL A 84 9.67 -9.36 0.81
CA VAL A 84 8.40 -8.64 0.67
C VAL A 84 8.21 -7.71 1.86
N MET A 85 8.18 -6.41 1.61
CA MET A 85 7.95 -5.38 2.62
C MET A 85 6.45 -5.08 2.74
N ALA A 86 5.86 -5.38 3.89
CA ALA A 86 4.42 -5.24 4.15
C ALA A 86 4.13 -4.60 5.51
N MET A 87 4.72 -3.43 5.75
CA MET A 87 4.47 -2.59 6.92
C MET A 87 3.88 -1.24 6.49
N PRO A 88 3.30 -0.43 7.39
CA PRO A 88 2.94 0.94 7.06
C PRO A 88 4.16 1.79 6.71
N SER A 89 4.01 2.68 5.72
CA SER A 89 5.11 3.51 5.20
C SER A 89 5.79 4.36 6.28
N ALA A 90 5.01 4.84 7.25
CA ALA A 90 5.53 5.61 8.38
C ALA A 90 6.52 4.83 9.27
N TYR A 91 6.53 3.51 9.19
CA TYR A 91 7.38 2.66 10.02
C TYR A 91 8.54 2.01 9.27
N ILE A 92 8.70 2.24 7.98
CA ILE A 92 9.76 1.62 7.16
C ILE A 92 11.13 1.82 7.81
N LYS A 93 11.48 3.06 8.16
CA LYS A 93 12.77 3.38 8.79
C LYS A 93 12.99 2.59 10.07
N SER A 94 12.01 2.57 10.97
CA SER A 94 12.12 1.87 12.25
C SER A 94 12.10 0.33 12.12
N PHE A 95 11.52 -0.20 11.05
CA PHE A 95 11.58 -1.64 10.76
C PHE A 95 12.95 -2.06 10.21
N LEU A 96 13.58 -1.19 9.43
CA LEU A 96 14.87 -1.47 8.79
C LEU A 96 16.07 -0.98 9.61
N GLU A 97 15.85 -0.21 10.69
CA GLU A 97 16.92 0.30 11.56
C GLU A 97 17.87 -0.81 12.09
N PRO A 98 17.38 -2.01 12.50
CA PRO A 98 18.26 -3.08 12.98
C PRO A 98 18.97 -3.84 11.85
N LEU A 99 18.70 -3.50 10.58
CA LEU A 99 19.26 -4.24 9.44
C LEU A 99 20.74 -3.94 9.27
N THR A 100 21.56 -4.98 9.35
CA THR A 100 23.02 -4.94 9.09
C THR A 100 23.43 -5.81 7.90
N VAL A 101 22.55 -6.71 7.47
CA VAL A 101 22.74 -7.55 6.29
C VAL A 101 22.54 -6.72 5.02
N SER A 102 23.40 -6.93 4.03
CA SER A 102 23.29 -6.28 2.72
C SER A 102 22.04 -6.72 1.97
N LEU A 103 21.41 -5.76 1.27
CA LEU A 103 20.28 -6.02 0.36
C LEU A 103 20.73 -6.13 -1.10
N GLN A 104 22.01 -5.98 -1.42
CA GLN A 104 22.52 -5.89 -2.80
C GLN A 104 22.31 -7.17 -3.63
N ASP A 105 22.23 -8.31 -2.99
CA ASP A 105 21.99 -9.62 -3.60
C ASP A 105 20.52 -10.08 -3.47
N LYS A 106 19.62 -9.22 -2.98
CA LYS A 106 18.21 -9.53 -2.74
C LYS A 106 17.29 -8.86 -3.77
N PHE A 107 16.16 -9.47 -4.04
CA PHE A 107 15.06 -8.84 -4.76
C PHE A 107 14.06 -8.29 -3.74
N ILE A 108 13.82 -6.98 -3.77
CA ILE A 108 12.94 -6.32 -2.80
C ILE A 108 11.59 -6.07 -3.44
N VAL A 109 10.52 -6.51 -2.78
CA VAL A 109 9.15 -6.32 -3.24
C VAL A 109 8.41 -5.43 -2.25
N SER A 110 8.01 -4.24 -2.69
CA SER A 110 7.17 -3.38 -1.87
C SER A 110 5.69 -3.76 -2.05
N ALA A 111 5.05 -4.13 -0.95
CA ALA A 111 3.60 -4.24 -0.84
C ALA A 111 3.02 -3.06 -0.01
N VAL A 112 3.82 -2.02 0.18
CA VAL A 112 3.46 -0.80 0.91
C VAL A 112 2.72 0.14 -0.02
N LYS A 113 1.59 0.65 0.45
CA LYS A 113 0.74 1.59 -0.32
C LYS A 113 0.79 2.98 0.32
N GLY A 114 1.99 3.55 0.43
CA GLY A 114 2.24 4.81 1.10
C GLY A 114 3.57 5.42 0.66
N ILE A 115 3.92 6.53 1.29
CA ILE A 115 5.13 7.31 1.02
C ILE A 115 5.93 7.46 2.31
N VAL A 116 7.26 7.51 2.22
CA VAL A 116 8.13 7.59 3.40
C VAL A 116 8.10 9.02 3.96
N PRO A 117 7.51 9.24 5.16
CA PRO A 117 7.40 10.57 5.72
C PRO A 117 8.78 11.19 6.02
N GLY A 118 8.88 12.50 5.78
CA GLY A 118 10.12 13.25 6.01
C GLY A 118 11.12 13.18 4.86
N ASP A 119 11.18 12.09 4.11
CA ASP A 119 11.99 12.00 2.89
C ASP A 119 11.21 12.42 1.65
N TYR A 120 9.89 12.42 1.72
CA TYR A 120 8.99 12.71 0.60
C TYR A 120 9.31 11.88 -0.65
N LYS A 121 9.67 10.61 -0.41
CA LYS A 121 10.00 9.61 -1.44
C LYS A 121 9.04 8.46 -1.41
N THR A 122 8.73 7.91 -2.56
CA THR A 122 8.07 6.61 -2.62
C THR A 122 8.95 5.55 -1.98
N VAL A 123 8.41 4.37 -1.68
CA VAL A 123 9.22 3.29 -1.08
C VAL A 123 10.29 2.81 -2.06
N VAL A 124 9.97 2.76 -3.35
CA VAL A 124 10.93 2.41 -4.41
C VAL A 124 12.09 3.41 -4.47
N GLU A 125 11.77 4.70 -4.50
CA GLU A 125 12.78 5.77 -4.49
C GLU A 125 13.63 5.74 -3.20
N TYR A 126 13.00 5.51 -2.05
CA TYR A 126 13.71 5.40 -0.78
C TYR A 126 14.68 4.22 -0.76
N LEU A 127 14.26 3.05 -1.25
CA LEU A 127 15.10 1.87 -1.33
C LEU A 127 16.27 2.08 -2.30
N HIS A 128 16.01 2.70 -3.44
CA HIS A 128 17.05 3.04 -4.41
C HIS A 128 18.09 3.97 -3.82
N ASP A 129 17.67 5.08 -3.21
CA ASP A 129 18.59 6.13 -2.76
C ASP A 129 19.29 5.80 -1.44
N HIS A 130 18.65 5.06 -0.54
CA HIS A 130 19.19 4.80 0.80
C HIS A 130 19.98 3.49 0.88
N TYR A 131 19.61 2.49 0.08
CA TYR A 131 20.27 1.18 0.05
C TYR A 131 21.04 0.93 -1.25
N ASP A 132 21.12 1.91 -2.16
CA ASP A 132 21.80 1.80 -3.47
C ASP A 132 21.29 0.61 -4.31
N LEU A 133 19.98 0.33 -4.25
CA LEU A 133 19.36 -0.75 -4.99
C LEU A 133 18.99 -0.31 -6.40
N SER A 134 19.32 -1.13 -7.38
CA SER A 134 18.85 -0.90 -8.75
C SER A 134 17.33 -1.05 -8.85
N TYR A 135 16.65 -0.21 -9.65
CA TYR A 135 15.23 -0.39 -9.97
C TYR A 135 14.91 -1.77 -10.57
N LYS A 136 15.90 -2.48 -11.12
CA LYS A 136 15.76 -3.85 -11.61
C LYS A 136 15.68 -4.90 -10.49
N GLN A 137 16.07 -4.52 -9.26
CA GLN A 137 15.99 -5.36 -8.06
C GLN A 137 14.76 -5.06 -7.21
N ILE A 138 13.89 -4.14 -7.67
CA ILE A 138 12.73 -3.71 -6.92
C ILE A 138 11.47 -4.03 -7.71
N GLY A 139 10.51 -4.68 -7.06
CA GLY A 139 9.17 -4.92 -7.56
C GLY A 139 8.10 -4.38 -6.62
N LEU A 140 6.86 -4.35 -7.11
CA LEU A 140 5.68 -3.97 -6.33
C LEU A 140 4.61 -5.05 -6.40
N ILE A 141 3.82 -5.14 -5.33
CA ILE A 141 2.54 -5.83 -5.30
C ILE A 141 1.46 -4.78 -5.02
N THR A 142 0.55 -4.58 -5.97
CA THR A 142 -0.51 -3.57 -5.89
C THR A 142 -1.83 -4.11 -6.45
N GLY A 143 -2.84 -3.26 -6.57
CA GLY A 143 -4.16 -3.61 -7.11
C GLY A 143 -5.28 -3.62 -6.07
N PRO A 144 -6.53 -3.81 -6.51
CA PRO A 144 -7.74 -3.71 -5.70
C PRO A 144 -7.89 -4.90 -4.74
N THR A 145 -7.13 -4.90 -3.66
CA THR A 145 -7.08 -6.01 -2.70
C THR A 145 -7.16 -5.52 -1.25
N HIS A 146 -8.16 -6.01 -0.54
CA HIS A 146 -8.22 -5.94 0.92
C HIS A 146 -7.76 -7.26 1.53
N ALA A 147 -6.88 -7.18 2.51
CA ALA A 147 -6.31 -8.36 3.17
C ALA A 147 -7.38 -9.25 3.79
N GLU A 148 -8.45 -8.66 4.29
CA GLU A 148 -9.60 -9.35 4.89
C GLU A 148 -10.35 -10.21 3.87
N GLU A 149 -10.41 -9.80 2.61
CA GLU A 149 -11.02 -10.57 1.52
C GLU A 149 -10.08 -11.66 1.03
N VAL A 150 -8.79 -11.35 0.88
CA VAL A 150 -7.75 -12.33 0.50
C VAL A 150 -7.69 -13.46 1.53
N ALA A 151 -7.68 -13.13 2.83
CA ALA A 151 -7.67 -14.13 3.91
C ALA A 151 -8.92 -15.04 3.91
N ARG A 152 -10.03 -14.58 3.34
CA ARG A 152 -11.26 -15.37 3.15
C ARG A 152 -11.33 -16.05 1.79
N GLU A 153 -10.24 -16.10 1.07
CA GLU A 153 -10.12 -16.67 -0.28
C GLU A 153 -11.15 -16.11 -1.29
N ARG A 154 -11.50 -14.81 -1.13
CA ARG A 154 -12.36 -14.11 -2.09
C ARG A 154 -11.57 -13.78 -3.34
N LEU A 155 -12.24 -13.90 -4.50
CA LEU A 155 -11.64 -13.57 -5.79
C LEU A 155 -11.03 -12.17 -5.75
N SER A 156 -9.73 -12.12 -5.93
CA SER A 156 -8.92 -10.91 -5.83
C SER A 156 -8.01 -10.75 -7.03
N TYR A 157 -7.69 -9.51 -7.37
CA TYR A 157 -6.83 -9.17 -8.51
C TYR A 157 -5.59 -8.44 -8.02
N LEU A 158 -4.43 -9.06 -8.17
CA LEU A 158 -3.13 -8.46 -7.86
C LEU A 158 -2.41 -8.07 -9.14
N THR A 159 -1.74 -6.94 -9.10
CA THR A 159 -0.79 -6.53 -10.14
C THR A 159 0.62 -6.66 -9.57
N VAL A 160 1.43 -7.47 -10.23
CA VAL A 160 2.86 -7.61 -9.96
C VAL A 160 3.60 -6.68 -10.89
N VAL A 161 4.43 -5.81 -10.34
CA VAL A 161 5.14 -4.78 -11.09
C VAL A 161 6.64 -4.98 -10.95
N CYS A 162 7.32 -5.19 -12.06
CA CYS A 162 8.78 -5.26 -12.13
C CYS A 162 9.22 -4.65 -13.46
N THR A 163 10.38 -4.00 -13.49
CA THR A 163 10.95 -3.49 -14.74
C THR A 163 11.32 -4.60 -15.71
N ASP A 164 11.64 -5.81 -15.20
CA ASP A 164 11.84 -7.02 -15.98
C ASP A 164 10.58 -7.89 -15.95
N PRO A 165 9.94 -8.19 -17.11
CA PRO A 165 8.74 -9.02 -17.18
C PRO A 165 8.94 -10.45 -16.68
N GLU A 166 10.13 -11.02 -16.82
CA GLU A 166 10.40 -12.39 -16.36
C GLU A 166 10.45 -12.44 -14.82
N ASN A 167 11.02 -11.43 -14.18
CA ASN A 167 10.96 -11.28 -12.71
C ASN A 167 9.52 -11.12 -12.24
N ALA A 168 8.69 -10.35 -12.97
CA ALA A 168 7.28 -10.19 -12.63
C ALA A 168 6.54 -11.54 -12.72
N LYS A 169 6.78 -12.36 -13.74
CA LYS A 169 6.17 -13.68 -13.87
C LYS A 169 6.64 -14.64 -12.77
N CYS A 170 7.92 -14.67 -12.46
CA CYS A 170 8.49 -15.50 -11.41
C CYS A 170 7.88 -15.17 -10.05
N LEU A 171 7.82 -13.87 -9.69
CA LEU A 171 7.16 -13.41 -8.46
C LEU A 171 5.66 -13.74 -8.48
N GLY A 172 5.00 -13.58 -9.63
CA GLY A 172 3.59 -13.91 -9.80
C GLY A 172 3.28 -15.38 -9.52
N GLN A 173 4.13 -16.30 -9.98
CA GLN A 173 3.96 -17.74 -9.72
C GLN A 173 3.94 -18.05 -8.23
N LYS A 174 4.73 -17.34 -7.42
CA LYS A 174 4.77 -17.49 -5.96
C LYS A 174 3.50 -16.97 -5.26
N LEU A 175 2.78 -16.04 -5.89
CA LEU A 175 1.56 -15.43 -5.39
C LEU A 175 0.27 -16.02 -5.99
N SER A 176 0.39 -16.90 -6.98
CA SER A 176 -0.75 -17.49 -7.71
C SER A 176 -1.54 -18.43 -6.82
N THR A 177 -2.86 -18.27 -6.77
CA THR A 177 -3.78 -19.18 -6.08
C THR A 177 -5.07 -19.33 -6.90
N LYS A 178 -5.99 -20.18 -6.46
CA LYS A 178 -7.31 -20.35 -7.11
C LYS A 178 -8.18 -19.10 -7.05
N TYR A 179 -7.90 -18.19 -6.11
CA TYR A 179 -8.68 -16.98 -5.85
C TYR A 179 -7.91 -15.68 -6.09
N ILE A 180 -6.66 -15.76 -6.57
CA ILE A 180 -5.87 -14.59 -6.95
C ILE A 180 -5.59 -14.63 -8.44
N HIS A 181 -6.15 -13.66 -9.17
CA HIS A 181 -5.81 -13.39 -10.55
C HIS A 181 -4.68 -12.37 -10.62
N LEU A 182 -3.68 -12.67 -11.45
CA LEU A 182 -2.49 -11.85 -11.60
C LEU A 182 -2.53 -11.06 -12.90
N SER A 183 -2.17 -9.79 -12.81
CA SER A 183 -1.77 -8.97 -13.94
C SER A 183 -0.34 -8.47 -13.73
N TYR A 184 0.31 -8.04 -14.81
CA TYR A 184 1.70 -7.64 -14.80
C TYR A 184 1.87 -6.24 -15.37
N SER A 185 2.79 -5.46 -14.81
CA SER A 185 3.12 -4.13 -15.29
C SER A 185 4.61 -3.87 -15.15
N GLN A 186 5.13 -2.95 -15.96
CA GLN A 186 6.50 -2.43 -15.83
C GLN A 186 6.54 -1.00 -15.29
N ASP A 187 5.37 -0.38 -15.08
CA ASP A 187 5.26 1.00 -14.60
C ASP A 187 5.38 1.07 -13.07
N LEU A 188 6.62 0.94 -12.55
CA LEU A 188 6.91 1.06 -11.12
C LEU A 188 6.42 2.40 -10.57
N TYR A 189 6.76 3.50 -11.22
CA TYR A 189 6.43 4.85 -10.77
C TYR A 189 4.92 5.08 -10.74
N GLY A 190 4.23 4.86 -11.86
CA GLY A 190 2.81 5.16 -11.96
C GLY A 190 1.95 4.30 -11.05
N THR A 191 2.25 3.01 -10.90
CA THR A 191 1.47 2.12 -10.01
C THR A 191 1.69 2.44 -8.53
N GLU A 192 2.91 2.84 -8.15
CA GLU A 192 3.21 3.23 -6.76
C GLU A 192 2.51 4.55 -6.40
N TYR A 193 2.64 5.58 -7.24
CA TYR A 193 1.93 6.85 -7.02
C TYR A 193 0.40 6.71 -7.07
N ALA A 194 -0.13 5.87 -7.94
CA ALA A 194 -1.57 5.58 -7.94
C ALA A 194 -2.03 4.97 -6.61
N ALA A 195 -1.26 4.02 -6.06
CA ALA A 195 -1.54 3.42 -4.75
C ALA A 195 -1.40 4.40 -3.57
N ILE A 196 -0.63 5.47 -3.73
CA ILE A 196 -0.52 6.57 -2.76
C ILE A 196 -1.72 7.51 -2.89
N LEU A 197 -1.98 8.01 -4.09
CA LEU A 197 -3.03 9.00 -4.39
C LEU A 197 -4.42 8.50 -4.05
N LYS A 198 -4.75 7.23 -4.36
CA LYS A 198 -6.04 6.65 -4.00
C LYS A 198 -6.36 6.74 -2.50
N ASN A 199 -5.35 6.71 -1.63
CA ASN A 199 -5.52 6.81 -0.19
C ASN A 199 -5.95 8.23 0.22
N ILE A 200 -5.46 9.26 -0.47
CA ILE A 200 -5.90 10.65 -0.31
C ILE A 200 -7.34 10.80 -0.78
N TYR A 201 -7.66 10.21 -1.94
CA TYR A 201 -9.01 10.29 -2.52
C TYR A 201 -10.05 9.52 -1.70
N ALA A 202 -9.64 8.42 -1.06
CA ALA A 202 -10.50 7.72 -0.11
C ALA A 202 -10.84 8.55 1.14
N LEU A 203 -9.91 9.41 1.60
CA LEU A 203 -10.21 10.42 2.64
C LEU A 203 -11.27 11.40 2.15
N ALA A 204 -11.13 11.94 0.93
CA ALA A 204 -12.12 12.85 0.34
C ALA A 204 -13.49 12.19 0.24
N ALA A 205 -13.56 10.96 -0.27
CA ALA A 205 -14.80 10.17 -0.35
C ALA A 205 -15.43 9.96 1.03
N GLY A 206 -14.62 9.60 2.04
CA GLY A 206 -15.08 9.47 3.42
C GLY A 206 -15.63 10.79 3.98
N MET A 207 -14.92 11.91 3.77
CA MET A 207 -15.39 13.23 4.20
C MET A 207 -16.72 13.60 3.53
N ALA A 208 -16.88 13.34 2.24
CA ALA A 208 -18.12 13.60 1.52
C ALA A 208 -19.30 12.84 2.14
N ILE A 209 -19.13 11.54 2.39
CA ILE A 209 -20.14 10.69 3.02
C ILE A 209 -20.49 11.21 4.42
N GLY A 210 -19.49 11.52 5.24
CA GLY A 210 -19.70 12.05 6.60
C GLY A 210 -20.38 13.42 6.64
N LEU A 211 -20.26 14.20 5.57
CA LEU A 211 -20.96 15.48 5.40
C LEU A 211 -22.40 15.32 4.90
N GLY A 212 -22.83 14.10 4.54
CA GLY A 212 -24.18 13.80 4.05
C GLY A 212 -24.36 13.92 2.54
N TYR A 213 -23.27 13.95 1.76
CA TYR A 213 -23.37 13.87 0.30
C TYR A 213 -23.78 12.45 -0.12
N GLY A 214 -24.68 12.38 -1.11
CA GLY A 214 -25.19 11.11 -1.64
C GLY A 214 -24.33 10.50 -2.74
N ASP A 215 -24.76 9.34 -3.24
CA ASP A 215 -24.02 8.53 -4.23
C ASP A 215 -23.80 9.27 -5.56
N ASN A 216 -24.74 10.12 -6.00
CA ASN A 216 -24.53 10.92 -7.21
C ASN A 216 -23.30 11.82 -7.11
N PHE A 217 -23.13 12.51 -5.99
CA PHE A 217 -21.94 13.34 -5.75
C PHE A 217 -20.68 12.48 -5.61
N LEU A 218 -20.78 11.36 -4.91
CA LEU A 218 -19.65 10.45 -4.72
C LEU A 218 -19.13 9.91 -6.06
N ALA A 219 -20.02 9.54 -6.98
CA ALA A 219 -19.64 9.11 -8.32
C ALA A 219 -18.86 10.20 -9.09
N VAL A 220 -19.34 11.45 -9.04
CA VAL A 220 -18.66 12.60 -9.66
C VAL A 220 -17.31 12.85 -8.98
N LEU A 221 -17.26 12.84 -7.65
CA LEU A 221 -16.02 13.03 -6.91
C LEU A 221 -14.97 11.99 -7.32
N ILE A 222 -15.34 10.70 -7.37
CA ILE A 222 -14.40 9.63 -7.71
C ILE A 222 -13.96 9.70 -9.18
N SER A 223 -14.84 10.08 -10.10
CA SER A 223 -14.47 10.34 -11.49
C SER A 223 -13.42 11.46 -11.60
N ASN A 224 -13.59 12.54 -10.84
CA ASN A 224 -12.61 13.63 -10.78
C ASN A 224 -11.31 13.20 -10.07
N CYS A 225 -11.36 12.31 -9.07
CA CYS A 225 -10.17 11.71 -8.47
C CYS A 225 -9.36 10.91 -9.51
N ALA A 226 -10.02 10.12 -10.36
CA ALA A 226 -9.36 9.37 -11.43
C ALA A 226 -8.73 10.34 -12.47
N ALA A 227 -9.42 11.42 -12.82
CA ALA A 227 -8.89 12.44 -13.73
C ALA A 227 -7.68 13.18 -13.12
N GLU A 228 -7.74 13.54 -11.83
CA GLU A 228 -6.64 14.16 -11.10
C GLU A 228 -5.43 13.24 -10.99
N MET A 229 -5.63 11.95 -10.67
CA MET A 229 -4.58 10.93 -10.68
C MET A 229 -3.91 10.84 -12.05
N THR A 230 -4.71 10.72 -13.11
CA THR A 230 -4.20 10.63 -14.50
C THR A 230 -3.38 11.86 -14.88
N ARG A 231 -3.85 13.05 -14.52
CA ARG A 231 -3.14 14.31 -14.76
C ARG A 231 -1.81 14.32 -14.01
N PHE A 232 -1.81 14.02 -12.70
CA PHE A 232 -0.58 13.96 -11.91
C PHE A 232 0.44 13.00 -12.51
N LEU A 233 0.04 11.78 -12.84
CA LEU A 233 0.95 10.78 -13.40
C LEU A 233 1.49 11.17 -14.78
N LYS A 234 0.67 11.79 -15.61
CA LYS A 234 1.08 12.23 -16.96
C LYS A 234 2.09 13.38 -16.91
N GLU A 235 1.89 14.34 -16.00
CA GLU A 235 2.70 15.55 -15.93
C GLU A 235 3.97 15.35 -15.08
N SER A 236 3.91 14.53 -14.00
CA SER A 236 5.08 14.27 -13.16
C SER A 236 6.03 13.23 -13.77
N TYR A 237 5.51 12.23 -14.45
CA TYR A 237 6.30 11.16 -15.05
C TYR A 237 5.64 10.66 -16.35
N PRO A 238 5.97 11.26 -17.50
CA PRO A 238 5.44 10.85 -18.79
C PRO A 238 5.78 9.40 -19.12
N TYR A 239 4.76 8.56 -19.21
CA TYR A 239 4.85 7.15 -19.55
C TYR A 239 3.53 6.72 -20.18
N GLU A 240 3.57 5.87 -21.20
CA GLU A 240 2.35 5.32 -21.80
C GLU A 240 1.72 4.31 -20.84
N ARG A 241 0.57 4.64 -20.27
CA ARG A 241 -0.15 3.80 -19.32
C ARG A 241 -1.66 3.86 -19.51
N ASP A 242 -2.30 2.73 -19.26
CA ASP A 242 -3.75 2.65 -19.14
C ASP A 242 -4.16 2.89 -17.68
N THR A 243 -4.57 4.12 -17.37
CA THR A 243 -5.04 4.49 -16.02
C THR A 243 -6.42 3.90 -15.67
N GLN A 244 -7.11 3.22 -16.60
CA GLN A 244 -8.34 2.48 -16.33
C GLN A 244 -8.06 1.04 -15.83
N ALA A 245 -6.82 0.57 -15.95
CA ALA A 245 -6.44 -0.75 -15.46
C ALA A 245 -6.63 -0.89 -13.93
N SER A 246 -6.75 -2.14 -13.49
CA SER A 246 -7.11 -2.46 -12.08
C SER A 246 -6.14 -1.91 -11.04
N ALA A 247 -4.86 -1.77 -11.36
CA ALA A 247 -3.86 -1.19 -10.45
C ALA A 247 -4.07 0.32 -10.21
N TYR A 248 -4.80 1.03 -11.08
CA TYR A 248 -5.11 2.45 -10.99
C TYR A 248 -6.58 2.66 -10.60
N LEU A 249 -7.48 2.63 -11.58
CA LEU A 249 -8.91 2.88 -11.35
C LEU A 249 -9.55 1.83 -10.42
N GLY A 250 -9.23 0.55 -10.60
CA GLY A 250 -9.80 -0.52 -9.76
C GLY A 250 -9.43 -0.35 -8.29
N ASP A 251 -8.16 -0.05 -8.00
CA ASP A 251 -7.67 0.15 -6.62
C ASP A 251 -8.21 1.47 -6.01
N LEU A 252 -8.41 2.51 -6.83
CA LEU A 252 -9.11 3.74 -6.42
C LEU A 252 -10.57 3.45 -6.02
N LEU A 253 -11.31 2.72 -6.86
CA LEU A 253 -12.71 2.40 -6.63
C LEU A 253 -12.89 1.57 -5.35
N VAL A 254 -12.16 0.46 -5.21
CA VAL A 254 -12.29 -0.40 -4.02
C VAL A 254 -11.93 0.36 -2.75
N THR A 255 -10.89 1.22 -2.77
CA THR A 255 -10.46 1.98 -1.59
C THR A 255 -11.48 3.07 -1.21
N SER A 256 -12.18 3.65 -2.18
CA SER A 256 -13.17 4.71 -1.96
C SER A 256 -14.53 4.19 -1.49
N TYR A 257 -14.94 2.99 -1.93
CA TYR A 257 -16.24 2.41 -1.58
C TYR A 257 -16.22 1.43 -0.42
N SER A 258 -15.10 0.69 -0.23
CA SER A 258 -15.04 -0.39 0.75
C SER A 258 -15.14 0.10 2.19
N ILE A 259 -15.89 -0.64 3.00
CA ILE A 259 -15.95 -0.45 4.47
C ILE A 259 -14.63 -0.80 5.16
N HIS A 260 -13.80 -1.63 4.54
CA HIS A 260 -12.48 -2.00 5.04
C HIS A 260 -11.43 -0.88 4.85
N SER A 261 -11.74 0.15 4.07
CA SER A 261 -10.81 1.27 3.83
C SER A 261 -10.64 2.14 5.06
N ARG A 262 -9.46 2.06 5.67
CA ARG A 262 -9.06 2.90 6.82
C ARG A 262 -9.06 4.39 6.48
N ASN A 263 -8.62 4.74 5.28
CA ASN A 263 -8.62 6.13 4.81
C ASN A 263 -10.04 6.68 4.67
N ARG A 264 -10.96 5.90 4.08
CA ARG A 264 -12.37 6.27 3.99
C ARG A 264 -12.98 6.45 5.39
N ARG A 265 -12.67 5.54 6.34
CA ARG A 265 -13.14 5.64 7.73
C ARG A 265 -12.64 6.90 8.41
N LEU A 266 -11.36 7.24 8.29
CA LEU A 266 -10.79 8.48 8.83
C LEU A 266 -11.50 9.71 8.24
N GLY A 267 -11.69 9.73 6.92
CA GLY A 267 -12.44 10.81 6.25
C GLY A 267 -13.89 10.93 6.75
N LEU A 268 -14.59 9.80 6.94
CA LEU A 268 -15.95 9.76 7.46
C LEU A 268 -16.05 10.42 8.84
N MET A 269 -15.15 10.10 9.75
CA MET A 269 -15.12 10.67 11.09
C MET A 269 -14.92 12.20 11.05
N ILE A 270 -13.99 12.67 10.20
CA ILE A 270 -13.74 14.10 9.99
C ILE A 270 -14.98 14.78 9.37
N GLY A 271 -15.63 14.14 8.41
CA GLY A 271 -16.87 14.63 7.80
C GLY A 271 -18.02 14.76 8.80
N HIS A 272 -18.13 13.84 9.75
CA HIS A 272 -19.09 13.92 10.88
C HIS A 272 -18.74 14.99 11.92
N GLY A 273 -17.61 15.68 11.77
CA GLY A 273 -17.20 16.80 12.65
C GLY A 273 -16.19 16.44 13.72
N CYS A 274 -15.63 15.22 13.72
CA CYS A 274 -14.50 14.91 14.59
C CYS A 274 -13.28 15.77 14.21
N SER A 275 -12.53 16.23 15.20
CA SER A 275 -11.24 16.86 14.94
C SER A 275 -10.28 15.83 14.34
N VAL A 276 -9.36 16.26 13.47
CA VAL A 276 -8.35 15.37 12.86
C VAL A 276 -7.59 14.61 13.95
N LYS A 277 -7.18 15.28 15.01
CA LYS A 277 -6.47 14.67 16.16
C LYS A 277 -7.32 13.58 16.84
N THR A 278 -8.59 13.85 17.12
CA THR A 278 -9.51 12.88 17.74
C THR A 278 -9.68 11.68 16.82
N ALA A 279 -9.97 11.92 15.53
CA ALA A 279 -10.16 10.86 14.56
C ALA A 279 -8.92 9.95 14.42
N LEU A 280 -7.71 10.54 14.38
CA LEU A 280 -6.46 9.76 14.34
C LEU A 280 -6.25 8.92 15.61
N ASN A 281 -6.57 9.45 16.79
CA ASN A 281 -6.43 8.71 18.05
C ASN A 281 -7.41 7.55 18.19
N GLU A 282 -8.58 7.61 17.55
CA GLU A 282 -9.57 6.55 17.53
C GLU A 282 -9.25 5.45 16.48
N MET A 283 -8.30 5.71 15.57
CA MET A 283 -7.88 4.71 14.59
C MET A 283 -6.96 3.67 15.23
N THR A 284 -7.34 2.41 15.17
CA THR A 284 -6.51 1.28 15.64
C THR A 284 -5.35 0.94 14.70
N MET A 285 -5.43 1.40 13.47
CA MET A 285 -4.43 1.14 12.42
C MET A 285 -4.15 2.41 11.61
N VAL A 286 -2.96 2.49 11.04
CA VAL A 286 -2.51 3.63 10.24
C VAL A 286 -3.40 3.85 9.01
N ALA A 287 -3.84 5.10 8.80
CA ALA A 287 -4.43 5.57 7.58
C ALA A 287 -3.34 6.27 6.74
N GLU A 288 -2.83 5.57 5.74
CA GLU A 288 -1.70 6.02 4.90
C GLU A 288 -1.98 7.36 4.21
N GLY A 289 -3.24 7.64 3.87
CA GLY A 289 -3.66 8.88 3.23
C GLY A 289 -3.37 10.12 4.06
N TYR A 290 -3.26 10.01 5.38
CA TYR A 290 -2.84 11.12 6.23
C TYR A 290 -1.43 11.58 5.86
N PHE A 291 -0.45 10.69 5.89
CA PHE A 291 0.93 11.02 5.51
C PHE A 291 1.07 11.31 4.02
N ALA A 292 0.33 10.58 3.18
CA ALA A 292 0.35 10.78 1.74
C ALA A 292 -0.07 12.20 1.33
N ALA A 293 -1.07 12.80 1.99
CA ALA A 293 -1.52 14.15 1.66
C ALA A 293 -0.41 15.19 1.88
N ASP A 294 0.35 15.11 2.96
CA ASP A 294 1.50 15.98 3.23
C ASP A 294 2.61 15.77 2.21
N CYS A 295 2.97 14.52 1.96
CA CYS A 295 4.05 14.19 1.05
C CYS A 295 3.74 14.59 -0.40
N ILE A 296 2.53 14.31 -0.89
CA ILE A 296 2.11 14.70 -2.25
C ILE A 296 2.10 16.23 -2.38
N ARG A 297 1.68 16.97 -1.35
CA ARG A 297 1.76 18.44 -1.34
C ARG A 297 3.19 18.91 -1.55
N HIS A 298 4.16 18.34 -0.83
CA HIS A 298 5.58 18.70 -0.97
C HIS A 298 6.14 18.30 -2.34
N ILE A 299 5.83 17.12 -2.83
CA ILE A 299 6.26 16.65 -4.15
C ILE A 299 5.69 17.56 -5.25
N ASN A 300 4.40 17.89 -5.15
CA ASN A 300 3.73 18.71 -6.15
C ASN A 300 4.25 20.17 -6.21
N CYS A 301 4.89 20.68 -5.15
CA CYS A 301 5.56 21.97 -5.21
C CYS A 301 6.64 22.07 -6.32
N ARG A 302 7.20 20.92 -6.73
CA ARG A 302 8.21 20.86 -7.82
C ARG A 302 7.58 20.78 -9.21
N HIS A 303 6.35 20.23 -9.29
CA HIS A 303 5.66 19.98 -10.56
C HIS A 303 4.59 21.03 -10.87
N ASN A 304 4.02 21.64 -9.82
CA ASN A 304 2.94 22.63 -9.91
C ASN A 304 1.71 22.15 -10.69
N ILE A 305 1.35 20.87 -10.49
CA ILE A 305 0.21 20.23 -11.14
C ILE A 305 -1.08 20.63 -10.40
N GLU A 306 -2.16 20.87 -11.14
CA GLU A 306 -3.46 21.18 -10.56
C GLU A 306 -4.07 19.92 -9.88
N MET A 307 -4.17 19.96 -8.55
CA MET A 307 -4.66 18.84 -7.72
C MET A 307 -5.73 19.29 -6.70
N PRO A 308 -6.88 19.81 -7.15
CA PRO A 308 -7.86 20.43 -6.27
C PRO A 308 -8.42 19.49 -5.17
N ILE A 309 -8.48 18.18 -5.43
CA ILE A 309 -9.00 17.21 -4.46
C ILE A 309 -7.93 16.92 -3.39
N ALA A 310 -6.70 16.64 -3.80
CA ALA A 310 -5.59 16.42 -2.88
C ALA A 310 -5.30 17.67 -2.03
N ASP A 311 -5.32 18.86 -2.64
CA ASP A 311 -5.14 20.14 -1.95
C ASP A 311 -6.26 20.37 -0.91
N MET A 312 -7.50 20.04 -1.24
CA MET A 312 -8.63 20.14 -0.31
C MET A 312 -8.42 19.21 0.90
N VAL A 313 -8.00 17.98 0.66
CA VAL A 313 -7.72 17.01 1.74
C VAL A 313 -6.57 17.52 2.61
N TYR A 314 -5.49 18.00 2.02
CA TYR A 314 -4.35 18.57 2.74
C TYR A 314 -4.77 19.75 3.63
N ALA A 315 -5.53 20.71 3.08
CA ALA A 315 -6.00 21.88 3.84
C ALA A 315 -6.84 21.47 5.05
N VAL A 316 -7.69 20.44 4.92
CA VAL A 316 -8.50 19.95 6.05
C VAL A 316 -7.62 19.26 7.10
N LEU A 317 -6.65 18.44 6.67
CA LEU A 317 -5.82 17.64 7.60
C LEU A 317 -4.77 18.49 8.33
N TYR A 318 -4.14 19.43 7.64
CA TYR A 318 -2.94 20.12 8.14
C TYR A 318 -3.12 21.61 8.37
N GLU A 319 -4.03 22.29 7.65
CA GLU A 319 -4.26 23.73 7.74
C GLU A 319 -5.52 24.08 8.56
N LYS A 320 -6.16 23.09 9.18
CA LYS A 320 -7.39 23.25 9.99
C LYS A 320 -8.57 23.85 9.21
N ALA A 321 -8.59 23.67 7.88
CA ALA A 321 -9.71 24.12 7.06
C ALA A 321 -10.98 23.32 7.40
N SER A 322 -12.15 23.97 7.31
CA SER A 322 -13.42 23.31 7.55
C SER A 322 -13.75 22.31 6.43
N ALA A 323 -13.86 21.03 6.75
CA ALA A 323 -14.22 19.98 5.78
C ALA A 323 -15.51 20.36 5.00
N ARG A 324 -16.54 20.88 5.69
CA ARG A 324 -17.79 21.32 5.07
C ARG A 324 -17.61 22.45 4.07
N LYS A 325 -16.86 23.51 4.46
CA LYS A 325 -16.62 24.65 3.56
C LYS A 325 -15.74 24.26 2.38
N SER A 326 -14.69 23.49 2.63
CA SER A 326 -13.75 23.03 1.60
C SER A 326 -14.42 22.09 0.60
N MET A 327 -15.23 21.13 1.06
CA MET A 327 -15.98 20.23 0.20
C MET A 327 -17.02 20.98 -0.66
N LYS A 328 -17.72 21.99 -0.08
CA LYS A 328 -18.67 22.84 -0.84
C LYS A 328 -17.94 23.62 -1.93
N ALA A 329 -16.77 24.18 -1.64
CA ALA A 329 -15.96 24.92 -2.62
C ALA A 329 -15.42 23.98 -3.72
N LEU A 330 -14.99 22.78 -3.35
CA LEU A 330 -14.56 21.74 -4.29
C LEU A 330 -15.71 21.33 -5.22
N ALA A 331 -16.89 21.07 -4.67
CA ALA A 331 -18.08 20.63 -5.44
C ALA A 331 -18.46 21.60 -6.57
N ALA A 332 -18.18 22.88 -6.43
CA ALA A 332 -18.43 23.88 -7.46
C ALA A 332 -17.40 23.86 -8.63
N LYS A 333 -16.31 23.08 -8.48
CA LYS A 333 -15.23 22.96 -9.48
C LYS A 333 -15.22 21.60 -10.18
N LEU A 334 -15.92 20.60 -9.63
CA LEU A 334 -15.98 19.26 -10.22
C LEU A 334 -16.84 19.28 -11.50
N ILE A 335 -16.49 18.42 -12.46
CA ILE A 335 -17.14 18.26 -13.76
C ILE A 335 -17.54 16.80 -14.00
#